data_cf26069558dc6d289a0449f86cb88585
#
_entry.id   cf26069558dc6d289a0449f86cb88585
#
_cell.length_a   1.000
_cell.length_b   1.000
_cell.length_c   1.000
_cell.angle_alpha   90.00
_cell.angle_beta   90.00
_cell.angle_gamma   90.00
#
_symmetry.space_group_name_H-M   'P 1'
#
loop_
_entity.id
_entity.type
_entity.pdbx_description
1 polymer ?
#
loop_
_entity_poly.entity_id
_entity_poly.type
_entity_poly.pdbx_seq_one_letter_code
_entity_poly.pdbx_strand_id
1 'polypeptide(L)'
;MLELLHGPDRTANSMELLARICENAAHGVAGQILIVPEQYSHETERALCECGGNTISRYAEVLSFTRLASRVFSVCGGVCEEYLDENGRILTLYLAAQQVREQLKFYAAVMTRPDFLKQLGALMEELLTSCVTPDALHTAAARLEGRLAQKVTELALLYESYLSVCKTGRGDPVTRQMRLCELLDETEFLDGREVFLDGFSDFTALQMQIISAILAHAKNVRVALLTSGGQYAACQTGNETEKQLRQLAARQGIETVRRSIPAREHRVPDVQLWLNGLFFGGSGSGEAPQNVSLVHAGSQQAACAYAARTVRSGVLSGLRYRDFTVCMTDEAAYRLP
;
A
#
# COMPACT_ATOMS: atom_id res chain seq x y z
N MET A 1 1.18 3.14 22.66
CA MET A 1 2.16 2.03 22.51
C MET A 1 2.10 1.50 21.08
N LEU A 2 3.26 1.19 20.47
CA LEU A 2 3.36 0.50 19.18
C LEU A 2 3.75 -0.96 19.40
N GLU A 3 2.93 -1.90 18.93
CA GLU A 3 3.26 -3.34 18.93
C GLU A 3 3.48 -3.81 17.49
N LEU A 4 4.66 -4.38 17.21
CA LEU A 4 5.03 -4.93 15.92
C LEU A 4 4.97 -6.45 15.98
N LEU A 5 3.99 -7.04 15.28
CA LEU A 5 3.88 -8.47 15.08
C LEU A 5 4.70 -8.84 13.86
N HIS A 6 5.73 -9.64 14.05
CA HIS A 6 6.68 -9.92 13.01
C HIS A 6 6.93 -11.42 12.86
N GLY A 7 6.97 -11.90 11.63
CA GLY A 7 7.23 -13.30 11.32
C GLY A 7 7.30 -13.55 9.83
N PRO A 8 7.79 -14.73 9.43
CA PRO A 8 7.97 -15.09 8.02
C PRO A 8 6.68 -15.58 7.34
N ASP A 9 5.58 -15.72 8.06
CA ASP A 9 4.27 -16.14 7.53
C ASP A 9 3.24 -15.02 7.68
N ARG A 10 2.94 -14.36 6.54
CA ARG A 10 1.96 -13.27 6.49
C ARG A 10 0.60 -13.68 7.04
N THR A 11 0.11 -14.88 6.70
CA THR A 11 -1.21 -15.32 7.15
C THR A 11 -1.22 -15.57 8.66
N ALA A 12 -0.14 -16.11 9.24
CA ALA A 12 -0.03 -16.26 10.69
C ALA A 12 -0.08 -14.89 11.40
N ASN A 13 0.64 -13.90 10.87
CA ASN A 13 0.62 -12.53 11.39
C ASN A 13 -0.78 -11.91 11.33
N SER A 14 -1.48 -12.04 10.18
CA SER A 14 -2.85 -11.53 10.01
C SER A 14 -3.84 -12.23 10.96
N MET A 15 -3.76 -13.55 11.11
CA MET A 15 -4.61 -14.32 12.02
C MET A 15 -4.42 -13.88 13.48
N GLU A 16 -3.21 -13.58 13.91
CA GLU A 16 -2.92 -13.07 15.25
C GLU A 16 -3.57 -11.70 15.48
N LEU A 17 -3.53 -10.79 14.48
CA LEU A 17 -4.23 -9.50 14.57
C LEU A 17 -5.75 -9.69 14.68
N LEU A 18 -6.34 -10.53 13.82
CA LEU A 18 -7.78 -10.79 13.85
C LEU A 18 -8.20 -11.42 15.18
N ALA A 19 -7.43 -12.37 15.71
CA ALA A 19 -7.69 -12.98 17.02
C ALA A 19 -7.67 -11.92 18.13
N ARG A 20 -6.71 -10.98 18.10
CA ARG A 20 -6.65 -9.89 19.07
C ARG A 20 -7.85 -8.96 19.00
N ILE A 21 -8.31 -8.63 17.79
CA ILE A 21 -9.53 -7.81 17.58
C ILE A 21 -10.74 -8.53 18.16
N CYS A 22 -10.88 -9.84 17.91
CA CYS A 22 -11.99 -10.65 18.42
C CYS A 22 -11.93 -10.79 19.95
N GLU A 23 -10.75 -10.97 20.55
CA GLU A 23 -10.54 -10.99 21.99
C GLU A 23 -10.95 -9.67 22.63
N ASN A 24 -10.51 -8.54 22.09
CA ASN A 24 -10.90 -7.21 22.54
C ASN A 24 -12.42 -7.01 22.47
N ALA A 25 -13.05 -7.45 21.37
CA ALA A 25 -14.50 -7.35 21.21
C ALA A 25 -15.25 -8.20 22.25
N ALA A 26 -14.75 -9.39 22.58
CA ALA A 26 -15.32 -10.24 23.64
C ALA A 26 -15.25 -9.57 25.02
N HIS A 27 -14.26 -8.71 25.26
CA HIS A 27 -14.15 -7.88 26.46
C HIS A 27 -14.89 -6.54 26.35
N GLY A 28 -15.68 -6.32 25.29
CA GLY A 28 -16.47 -5.12 25.10
C GLY A 28 -15.71 -3.90 24.59
N VAL A 29 -14.46 -4.06 24.13
CA VAL A 29 -13.66 -2.96 23.56
C VAL A 29 -14.18 -2.63 22.17
N ALA A 30 -14.82 -1.47 22.05
CA ALA A 30 -15.33 -0.95 20.78
C ALA A 30 -14.38 0.10 20.17
N GLY A 31 -14.67 0.53 18.94
CA GLY A 31 -13.90 1.57 18.26
C GLY A 31 -12.56 1.09 17.71
N GLN A 32 -12.40 -0.20 17.48
CA GLN A 32 -11.22 -0.77 16.86
C GLN A 32 -11.23 -0.49 15.34
N ILE A 33 -10.09 -0.12 14.78
CA ILE A 33 -9.94 0.16 13.34
C ILE A 33 -8.84 -0.74 12.79
N LEU A 34 -9.19 -1.58 11.81
CA LEU A 34 -8.23 -2.40 11.06
C LEU A 34 -8.01 -1.76 9.67
N ILE A 35 -6.80 -1.27 9.45
CA ILE A 35 -6.39 -0.64 8.18
C ILE A 35 -5.70 -1.69 7.32
N VAL A 36 -6.19 -1.86 6.08
CA VAL A 36 -5.66 -2.80 5.09
C VAL A 36 -5.57 -2.13 3.72
N PRO A 37 -4.75 -2.65 2.78
CA PRO A 37 -4.79 -2.20 1.40
C PRO A 37 -6.19 -2.35 0.80
N GLU A 38 -6.59 -1.42 -0.09
CA GLU A 38 -7.94 -1.35 -0.68
C GLU A 38 -8.41 -2.69 -1.24
N GLN A 39 -7.54 -3.39 -1.96
CA GLN A 39 -7.85 -4.68 -2.59
C GLN A 39 -8.16 -5.81 -1.61
N TYR A 40 -7.73 -5.70 -0.36
CA TYR A 40 -7.96 -6.73 0.67
C TYR A 40 -9.14 -6.43 1.59
N SER A 41 -9.75 -5.23 1.50
CA SER A 41 -10.79 -4.78 2.43
C SER A 41 -11.93 -5.78 2.56
N HIS A 42 -12.49 -6.25 1.44
CA HIS A 42 -13.62 -7.17 1.46
C HIS A 42 -13.27 -8.57 2.00
N GLU A 43 -12.10 -9.10 1.63
CA GLU A 43 -11.62 -10.39 2.12
C GLU A 43 -11.36 -10.33 3.63
N THR A 44 -10.77 -9.25 4.11
CA THR A 44 -10.49 -9.04 5.53
C THR A 44 -11.76 -8.83 6.34
N GLU A 45 -12.75 -8.09 5.82
CA GLU A 45 -14.08 -7.97 6.45
C GLU A 45 -14.71 -9.34 6.63
N ARG A 46 -14.66 -10.20 5.61
CA ARG A 46 -15.19 -11.55 5.67
C ARG A 46 -14.44 -12.41 6.70
N ALA A 47 -13.10 -12.39 6.68
CA ALA A 47 -12.28 -13.11 7.64
C ALA A 47 -12.54 -12.66 9.09
N LEU A 48 -12.73 -11.36 9.31
CA LEU A 48 -13.08 -10.81 10.61
C LEU A 48 -14.47 -11.31 11.08
N CYS A 49 -15.46 -11.35 10.19
CA CYS A 49 -16.79 -11.90 10.50
C CYS A 49 -16.76 -13.42 10.76
N GLU A 50 -15.93 -14.16 10.03
CA GLU A 50 -15.73 -15.59 10.25
C GLU A 50 -15.09 -15.88 11.63
N CYS A 51 -14.18 -15.01 12.09
CA CYS A 51 -13.52 -15.11 13.39
C CYS A 51 -14.41 -14.67 14.55
N GLY A 52 -15.03 -13.49 14.46
CA GLY A 52 -15.74 -12.82 15.55
C GLY A 52 -17.27 -12.88 15.48
N GLY A 53 -17.82 -13.53 14.44
CA GLY A 53 -19.26 -13.57 14.17
C GLY A 53 -19.83 -12.27 13.62
N ASN A 54 -21.13 -12.28 13.27
CA ASN A 54 -21.79 -11.15 12.59
C ASN A 54 -21.89 -9.87 13.44
N THR A 55 -21.69 -9.98 14.76
CA THR A 55 -21.75 -8.81 15.66
C THR A 55 -20.43 -8.07 15.78
N ILE A 56 -19.34 -8.60 15.22
CA ILE A 56 -18.00 -8.02 15.31
C ILE A 56 -17.94 -6.60 14.74
N SER A 57 -18.75 -6.29 13.73
CA SER A 57 -18.86 -4.96 13.12
C SER A 57 -19.29 -3.84 14.07
N ARG A 58 -19.82 -4.17 15.25
CA ARG A 58 -20.11 -3.21 16.32
C ARG A 58 -18.86 -2.76 17.07
N TYR A 59 -17.80 -3.55 17.00
CA TYR A 59 -16.57 -3.37 17.77
C TYR A 59 -15.39 -2.99 16.92
N ALA A 60 -15.36 -3.38 15.64
CA ALA A 60 -14.26 -3.15 14.73
C ALA A 60 -14.73 -2.78 13.32
N GLU A 61 -14.04 -1.84 12.69
CA GLU A 61 -14.25 -1.44 11.30
C GLU A 61 -13.00 -1.80 10.48
N VAL A 62 -13.19 -2.38 9.27
CA VAL A 62 -12.10 -2.61 8.31
C VAL A 62 -12.10 -1.49 7.29
N LEU A 63 -11.01 -0.77 7.18
CA LEU A 63 -10.87 0.41 6.34
C LEU A 63 -9.59 0.33 5.51
N SER A 64 -9.57 0.97 4.33
CA SER A 64 -8.34 1.39 3.68
C SER A 64 -8.00 2.83 4.12
N PHE A 65 -6.82 3.35 3.77
CA PHE A 65 -6.50 4.76 4.04
C PHE A 65 -7.51 5.71 3.40
N THR A 66 -8.03 5.39 2.21
CA THR A 66 -9.07 6.18 1.54
C THR A 66 -10.40 6.13 2.30
N ARG A 67 -10.81 4.95 2.76
CA ARG A 67 -12.03 4.77 3.56
C ARG A 67 -11.89 5.40 4.95
N LEU A 68 -10.70 5.35 5.55
CA LEU A 68 -10.40 6.05 6.81
C LEU A 68 -10.61 7.56 6.66
N ALA A 69 -10.08 8.17 5.58
CA ALA A 69 -10.33 9.58 5.29
C ALA A 69 -11.83 9.89 5.21
N SER A 70 -12.59 9.07 4.46
CA SER A 70 -14.05 9.23 4.36
C SER A 70 -14.74 9.13 5.72
N ARG A 71 -14.30 8.20 6.56
CA ARG A 71 -14.85 7.98 7.89
C ARG A 71 -14.57 9.17 8.83
N VAL A 72 -13.34 9.65 8.85
CA VAL A 72 -12.95 10.83 9.65
C VAL A 72 -13.76 12.05 9.21
N PHE A 73 -13.83 12.34 7.91
CA PHE A 73 -14.60 13.48 7.40
C PHE A 73 -16.09 13.38 7.72
N SER A 74 -16.67 12.19 7.73
CA SER A 74 -18.09 12.01 8.07
C SER A 74 -18.40 12.25 9.53
N VAL A 75 -17.42 12.05 10.43
CA VAL A 75 -17.58 12.18 11.88
C VAL A 75 -17.16 13.56 12.38
N CYS A 76 -16.01 14.04 11.93
CA CYS A 76 -15.42 15.29 12.43
C CYS A 76 -15.88 16.52 11.65
N GLY A 77 -16.69 16.31 10.61
CA GLY A 77 -16.92 17.36 9.63
C GLY A 77 -15.67 17.47 8.75
N GLY A 78 -15.82 17.80 7.53
CA GLY A 78 -14.73 17.93 6.58
C GLY A 78 -15.29 18.34 5.24
N VAL A 79 -14.40 18.58 4.37
CA VAL A 79 -14.64 19.22 3.11
C VAL A 79 -15.58 18.37 2.25
N CYS A 80 -16.69 18.93 1.83
CA CYS A 80 -17.46 18.48 0.67
C CYS A 80 -16.74 18.95 -0.60
N GLU A 81 -15.44 18.70 -0.72
CA GLU A 81 -14.74 18.98 -1.98
C GLU A 81 -15.00 17.87 -2.97
N GLU A 82 -15.39 18.24 -4.17
CA GLU A 82 -15.36 17.34 -5.28
C GLU A 82 -13.91 17.12 -5.71
N TYR A 83 -13.50 15.85 -5.80
CA TYR A 83 -12.16 15.49 -6.25
C TYR A 83 -12.14 15.20 -7.76
N LEU A 84 -10.97 15.42 -8.36
CA LEU A 84 -10.71 15.12 -9.75
C LEU A 84 -10.73 13.60 -9.98
N ASP A 85 -11.35 13.18 -11.06
CA ASP A 85 -11.10 11.87 -11.66
C ASP A 85 -9.86 11.92 -12.57
N GLU A 86 -9.50 10.81 -13.21
CA GLU A 86 -8.33 10.74 -14.10
C GLU A 86 -8.40 11.77 -15.23
N ASN A 87 -9.56 11.94 -15.84
CA ASN A 87 -9.78 12.90 -16.93
C ASN A 87 -9.74 14.35 -16.42
N GLY A 88 -10.34 14.59 -15.26
CA GLY A 88 -10.28 15.89 -14.60
C GLY A 88 -8.85 16.29 -14.26
N ARG A 89 -8.02 15.34 -13.80
CA ARG A 89 -6.59 15.58 -13.53
C ARG A 89 -5.84 15.97 -14.81
N ILE A 90 -6.08 15.27 -15.94
CA ILE A 90 -5.48 15.60 -17.24
C ILE A 90 -5.87 17.01 -17.69
N LEU A 91 -7.17 17.36 -17.58
CA LEU A 91 -7.65 18.69 -17.93
C LEU A 91 -7.06 19.79 -17.04
N THR A 92 -6.99 19.54 -15.73
CA THR A 92 -6.39 20.48 -14.76
C THR A 92 -4.90 20.69 -15.05
N LEU A 93 -4.18 19.64 -15.39
CA LEU A 93 -2.77 19.75 -15.84
C LEU A 93 -2.63 20.55 -17.12
N TYR A 94 -3.52 20.36 -18.09
CA TYR A 94 -3.52 21.16 -19.30
C TYR A 94 -3.76 22.64 -18.99
N LEU A 95 -4.72 22.97 -18.13
CA LEU A 95 -4.98 24.35 -17.70
C LEU A 95 -3.77 24.95 -16.95
N ALA A 96 -3.19 24.20 -16.03
CA ALA A 96 -1.99 24.60 -15.31
C ALA A 96 -0.81 24.90 -16.26
N ALA A 97 -0.61 24.04 -17.25
CA ALA A 97 0.41 24.23 -18.26
C ALA A 97 0.19 25.48 -19.13
N GLN A 98 -1.08 25.81 -19.44
CA GLN A 98 -1.37 27.05 -20.17
C GLN A 98 -1.02 28.30 -19.36
N GLN A 99 -1.19 28.30 -18.03
CA GLN A 99 -0.82 29.42 -17.16
C GLN A 99 0.67 29.74 -17.18
N VAL A 100 1.51 28.72 -17.28
CA VAL A 100 2.99 28.86 -17.26
C VAL A 100 3.64 28.68 -18.62
N ARG A 101 2.86 28.65 -19.70
CA ARG A 101 3.30 28.30 -21.06
C ARG A 101 4.52 29.13 -21.54
N GLU A 102 4.51 30.41 -21.28
CA GLU A 102 5.59 31.31 -21.71
C GLU A 102 6.92 31.04 -20.99
N GLN A 103 6.87 30.41 -19.84
CA GLN A 103 8.03 30.05 -19.01
C GLN A 103 8.57 28.65 -19.38
N LEU A 104 7.80 27.85 -20.13
CA LEU A 104 8.21 26.53 -20.58
C LEU A 104 8.99 26.60 -21.87
N LYS A 105 10.21 26.09 -21.89
CA LYS A 105 11.05 25.96 -23.08
C LYS A 105 11.17 24.48 -23.49
N PHE A 106 11.37 23.61 -22.51
CA PHE A 106 11.61 22.19 -22.74
C PHE A 106 10.31 21.41 -23.01
N TYR A 107 9.28 21.63 -22.19
CA TYR A 107 8.02 20.92 -22.28
C TYR A 107 6.98 21.59 -23.16
N ALA A 108 7.17 22.83 -23.61
CA ALA A 108 6.19 23.62 -24.39
C ALA A 108 5.60 22.85 -25.58
N ALA A 109 6.42 22.10 -26.33
CA ALA A 109 6.01 21.41 -27.54
C ALA A 109 5.16 20.12 -27.27
N VAL A 110 5.21 19.57 -26.05
CA VAL A 110 4.55 18.29 -25.73
C VAL A 110 3.33 18.44 -24.81
N MET A 111 3.11 19.62 -24.24
CA MET A 111 2.00 19.89 -23.30
C MET A 111 0.60 19.75 -23.88
N THR A 112 0.44 19.66 -25.19
CA THR A 112 -0.84 19.41 -25.85
C THR A 112 -1.10 17.92 -26.14
N ARG A 113 -0.13 17.05 -25.87
CA ARG A 113 -0.23 15.61 -26.14
C ARG A 113 -0.89 14.90 -24.97
N PRO A 114 -2.03 14.21 -25.19
CA PRO A 114 -2.75 13.52 -24.10
C PRO A 114 -1.87 12.48 -23.35
N ASP A 115 -1.06 11.70 -24.08
CA ASP A 115 -0.18 10.69 -23.48
C ASP A 115 0.87 11.31 -22.55
N PHE A 116 1.41 12.49 -22.91
CA PHE A 116 2.32 13.20 -22.05
C PHE A 116 1.63 13.75 -20.80
N LEU A 117 0.44 14.31 -20.95
CA LEU A 117 -0.36 14.79 -19.81
C LEU A 117 -0.74 13.65 -18.85
N LYS A 118 -1.02 12.46 -19.39
CA LYS A 118 -1.27 11.26 -18.58
C LYS A 118 -0.03 10.86 -17.76
N GLN A 119 1.15 10.84 -18.39
CA GLN A 119 2.43 10.57 -17.71
C GLN A 119 2.75 11.64 -16.66
N LEU A 120 2.51 12.91 -17.00
CA LEU A 120 2.69 14.02 -16.07
C LEU A 120 1.72 13.91 -14.87
N GLY A 121 0.47 13.46 -15.10
CA GLY A 121 -0.49 13.19 -14.04
C GLY A 121 -0.02 12.11 -13.07
N ALA A 122 0.52 11.01 -13.59
CA ALA A 122 1.10 9.96 -12.75
C ALA A 122 2.31 10.49 -11.93
N LEU A 123 3.16 11.33 -12.55
CA LEU A 123 4.27 11.96 -11.84
C LEU A 123 3.79 12.93 -10.74
N MET A 124 2.73 13.72 -10.98
CA MET A 124 2.16 14.59 -9.94
C MET A 124 1.63 13.77 -8.75
N GLU A 125 0.98 12.65 -9.02
CA GLU A 125 0.53 11.73 -7.98
C GLU A 125 1.70 11.13 -7.19
N GLU A 126 2.77 10.74 -7.87
CA GLU A 126 4.00 10.24 -7.24
C GLU A 126 4.65 11.31 -6.35
N LEU A 127 4.77 12.55 -6.82
CA LEU A 127 5.31 13.67 -6.04
C LEU A 127 4.47 13.95 -4.80
N LEU A 128 3.14 13.97 -4.94
CA LEU A 128 2.21 14.18 -3.84
C LEU A 128 2.29 13.05 -2.80
N THR A 129 2.25 11.80 -3.24
CA THR A 129 2.31 10.63 -2.34
C THR A 129 3.67 10.47 -1.67
N SER A 130 4.71 10.97 -2.31
CA SER A 130 6.08 11.05 -1.75
C SER A 130 6.30 12.30 -0.89
N CYS A 131 5.28 13.15 -0.71
CA CYS A 131 5.37 14.42 0.02
C CYS A 131 6.48 15.36 -0.49
N VAL A 132 6.77 15.29 -1.79
CA VAL A 132 7.73 16.21 -2.44
C VAL A 132 7.03 17.53 -2.73
N THR A 133 7.58 18.64 -2.25
CA THR A 133 7.04 19.99 -2.49
C THR A 133 7.65 20.62 -3.74
N PRO A 134 6.99 21.62 -4.36
CA PRO A 134 7.61 22.41 -5.44
C PRO A 134 8.95 23.04 -5.03
N ASP A 135 9.07 23.55 -3.80
CA ASP A 135 10.31 24.12 -3.27
C ASP A 135 11.45 23.11 -3.20
N ALA A 136 11.13 21.85 -2.84
CA ALA A 136 12.12 20.77 -2.86
C ALA A 136 12.64 20.50 -4.28
N LEU A 137 11.76 20.54 -5.29
CA LEU A 137 12.15 20.41 -6.69
C LEU A 137 13.00 21.61 -7.17
N HIS A 138 12.65 22.84 -6.79
CA HIS A 138 13.47 24.02 -7.09
C HIS A 138 14.87 23.92 -6.44
N THR A 139 14.91 23.49 -5.19
CA THR A 139 16.17 23.25 -4.47
C THR A 139 17.04 22.18 -5.16
N ALA A 140 16.39 21.09 -5.61
CA ALA A 140 17.07 20.04 -6.36
C ALA A 140 17.60 20.57 -7.72
N ALA A 141 16.77 21.34 -8.46
CA ALA A 141 17.14 21.92 -9.74
C ALA A 141 18.36 22.82 -9.63
N ALA A 142 18.48 23.60 -8.54
CA ALA A 142 19.62 24.49 -8.29
C ALA A 142 20.97 23.75 -8.12
N ARG A 143 20.95 22.45 -7.87
CA ARG A 143 22.14 21.58 -7.73
C ARG A 143 22.48 20.81 -9.01
N LEU A 144 21.66 20.97 -10.04
CA LEU A 144 21.82 20.31 -11.33
C LEU A 144 22.36 21.31 -12.38
N GLU A 145 22.89 20.81 -13.49
CA GLU A 145 23.41 21.60 -14.56
C GLU A 145 22.75 21.25 -15.91
N GLY A 146 22.83 22.18 -16.86
CA GLY A 146 22.43 21.98 -18.24
C GLY A 146 20.96 21.66 -18.43
N ARG A 147 20.67 20.73 -19.34
CA ARG A 147 19.29 20.35 -19.71
C ARG A 147 18.49 19.71 -18.57
N LEU A 148 19.18 19.03 -17.65
CA LEU A 148 18.48 18.36 -16.52
C LEU A 148 17.98 19.41 -15.52
N ALA A 149 18.80 20.42 -15.20
CA ALA A 149 18.39 21.56 -14.37
C ALA A 149 17.13 22.24 -14.94
N GLN A 150 17.14 22.52 -16.23
CA GLN A 150 16.00 23.14 -16.92
C GLN A 150 14.74 22.27 -16.85
N LYS A 151 14.86 20.97 -17.11
CA LYS A 151 13.72 20.03 -16.99
C LYS A 151 13.10 20.03 -15.60
N VAL A 152 13.91 19.95 -14.55
CA VAL A 152 13.42 19.89 -13.17
C VAL A 152 12.82 21.24 -12.76
N THR A 153 13.40 22.36 -13.20
CA THR A 153 12.82 23.70 -12.95
C THR A 153 11.45 23.84 -13.60
N GLU A 154 11.30 23.48 -14.87
CA GLU A 154 10.01 23.55 -15.56
C GLU A 154 8.98 22.58 -14.96
N LEU A 155 9.42 21.40 -14.48
CA LEU A 155 8.57 20.47 -13.75
C LEU A 155 8.07 21.07 -12.43
N ALA A 156 8.94 21.74 -11.67
CA ALA A 156 8.56 22.42 -10.44
C ALA A 156 7.52 23.54 -10.70
N LEU A 157 7.69 24.33 -11.75
CA LEU A 157 6.72 25.35 -12.19
C LEU A 157 5.36 24.74 -12.56
N LEU A 158 5.37 23.62 -13.31
CA LEU A 158 4.14 22.90 -13.68
C LEU A 158 3.43 22.35 -12.45
N TYR A 159 4.18 21.82 -11.49
CA TYR A 159 3.65 21.27 -10.26
C TYR A 159 3.05 22.36 -9.37
N GLU A 160 3.73 23.50 -9.22
CA GLU A 160 3.23 24.66 -8.49
C GLU A 160 1.94 25.20 -9.11
N SER A 161 1.91 25.36 -10.43
CA SER A 161 0.72 25.80 -11.16
C SER A 161 -0.43 24.79 -11.02
N TYR A 162 -0.15 23.49 -11.10
CA TYR A 162 -1.15 22.44 -10.88
C TYR A 162 -1.79 22.53 -9.49
N LEU A 163 -0.98 22.63 -8.45
CA LEU A 163 -1.48 22.78 -7.08
C LEU A 163 -2.30 24.06 -6.88
N SER A 164 -1.90 25.15 -7.55
CA SER A 164 -2.66 26.41 -7.53
C SER A 164 -4.05 26.26 -8.17
N VAL A 165 -4.13 25.57 -9.32
CA VAL A 165 -5.42 25.32 -9.99
C VAL A 165 -6.30 24.39 -9.13
N CYS A 166 -5.72 23.37 -8.52
CA CYS A 166 -6.45 22.47 -7.61
C CYS A 166 -7.03 23.20 -6.38
N LYS A 167 -6.34 24.22 -5.85
CA LYS A 167 -6.84 25.03 -4.72
C LYS A 167 -8.06 25.90 -5.07
N THR A 168 -8.21 26.28 -6.33
CA THR A 168 -9.31 27.13 -6.80
C THR A 168 -10.45 26.37 -7.43
N GLY A 169 -10.26 25.06 -7.68
CA GLY A 169 -11.22 24.18 -8.33
C GLY A 169 -11.50 22.92 -7.52
N ARG A 170 -11.50 21.78 -8.22
CA ARG A 170 -11.60 20.46 -7.58
C ARG A 170 -10.23 20.01 -7.10
N GLY A 171 -10.16 19.48 -5.87
CA GLY A 171 -8.94 18.98 -5.27
C GLY A 171 -8.41 17.70 -5.93
N ASP A 172 -7.11 17.49 -5.90
CA ASP A 172 -6.54 16.19 -6.25
C ASP A 172 -6.90 15.15 -5.15
N PRO A 173 -7.26 13.90 -5.51
CA PRO A 173 -7.58 12.86 -4.53
C PRO A 173 -6.50 12.62 -3.46
N VAL A 174 -5.23 12.85 -3.79
CA VAL A 174 -4.12 12.71 -2.81
C VAL A 174 -4.17 13.80 -1.74
N THR A 175 -4.61 15.01 -2.08
CA THR A 175 -4.75 16.11 -1.09
C THR A 175 -5.76 15.78 0.00
N ARG A 176 -6.73 14.89 -0.30
CA ARG A 176 -7.67 14.35 0.69
C ARG A 176 -6.96 13.58 1.82
N GLN A 177 -5.96 12.80 1.47
CA GLN A 177 -5.18 12.06 2.47
C GLN A 177 -4.25 13.01 3.26
N MET A 178 -3.77 14.09 2.64
CA MET A 178 -3.03 15.13 3.37
C MET A 178 -3.95 15.82 4.38
N ARG A 179 -5.18 16.18 4.00
CA ARG A 179 -6.17 16.76 4.92
C ARG A 179 -6.56 15.79 6.04
N LEU A 180 -6.54 14.47 5.78
CA LEU A 180 -6.74 13.47 6.83
C LEU A 180 -5.68 13.61 7.93
N CYS A 181 -4.39 13.78 7.59
CA CYS A 181 -3.35 13.97 8.60
C CYS A 181 -3.66 15.16 9.52
N GLU A 182 -4.02 16.29 8.93
CA GLU A 182 -4.37 17.51 9.70
C GLU A 182 -5.56 17.28 10.63
N LEU A 183 -6.63 16.65 10.13
CA LEU A 183 -7.82 16.35 10.93
C LEU A 183 -7.56 15.34 12.05
N LEU A 184 -6.68 14.37 11.85
CA LEU A 184 -6.31 13.44 12.91
C LEU A 184 -5.55 14.13 14.03
N ASP A 185 -4.77 15.18 13.71
CA ASP A 185 -4.07 16.00 14.72
C ASP A 185 -4.98 17.03 15.38
N GLU A 186 -6.01 17.53 14.67
CA GLU A 186 -6.94 18.57 15.16
C GLU A 186 -8.14 18.00 15.94
N THR A 187 -8.41 16.69 15.88
CA THR A 187 -9.64 16.09 16.42
C THR A 187 -9.36 14.90 17.35
N GLU A 188 -10.31 14.61 18.22
CA GLU A 188 -10.28 13.45 19.14
C GLU A 188 -10.76 12.14 18.48
N PHE A 189 -10.77 12.06 17.12
CA PHE A 189 -11.28 10.89 16.43
C PHE A 189 -10.60 9.58 16.85
N LEU A 190 -9.31 9.61 17.11
CA LEU A 190 -8.51 8.43 17.48
C LEU A 190 -8.43 8.19 18.99
N ASP A 191 -8.96 9.09 19.82
CA ASP A 191 -8.85 9.00 21.26
C ASP A 191 -9.51 7.72 21.80
N GLY A 192 -8.74 6.97 22.56
CA GLY A 192 -9.17 5.70 23.15
C GLY A 192 -9.31 4.53 22.17
N ARG A 193 -9.11 4.75 20.86
CA ARG A 193 -9.23 3.72 19.84
C ARG A 193 -7.97 2.86 19.76
N GLU A 194 -8.17 1.61 19.35
CA GLU A 194 -7.10 0.70 18.96
C GLU A 194 -7.03 0.59 17.45
N VAL A 195 -5.84 0.80 16.89
CA VAL A 195 -5.62 0.76 15.44
C VAL A 195 -4.71 -0.40 15.09
N PHE A 196 -5.10 -1.13 14.07
CA PHE A 196 -4.39 -2.29 13.54
C PHE A 196 -4.05 -2.02 12.07
N LEU A 197 -2.84 -2.37 11.64
CA LEU A 197 -2.43 -2.30 10.24
C LEU A 197 -1.99 -3.69 9.78
N ASP A 198 -2.59 -4.17 8.70
CA ASP A 198 -2.29 -5.48 8.13
C ASP A 198 -2.21 -5.43 6.61
N GLY A 199 -1.46 -6.35 6.04
CA GLY A 199 -1.42 -6.54 4.60
C GLY A 199 -0.46 -5.64 3.84
N PHE A 200 0.28 -4.78 4.50
CA PHE A 200 1.26 -3.89 3.89
C PHE A 200 2.65 -4.51 3.87
N SER A 201 3.40 -4.30 2.79
CA SER A 201 4.83 -4.60 2.71
C SER A 201 5.66 -3.38 3.09
N ASP A 202 5.20 -2.21 2.67
CA ASP A 202 5.79 -0.89 2.89
C ASP A 202 4.69 0.18 2.95
N PHE A 203 5.08 1.40 3.24
CA PHE A 203 4.19 2.55 3.28
C PHE A 203 4.78 3.70 2.46
N THR A 204 3.95 4.41 1.72
CA THR A 204 4.34 5.66 1.08
C THR A 204 4.68 6.73 2.13
N ALA A 205 5.38 7.79 1.73
CA ALA A 205 5.71 8.89 2.65
C ALA A 205 4.44 9.51 3.26
N LEU A 206 3.39 9.68 2.47
CA LEU A 206 2.10 10.19 2.95
C LEU A 206 1.42 9.23 3.93
N GLN A 207 1.44 7.92 3.67
CA GLN A 207 0.92 6.92 4.60
C GLN A 207 1.72 6.91 5.91
N MET A 208 3.04 7.10 5.86
CA MET A 208 3.87 7.25 7.05
C MET A 208 3.52 8.50 7.88
N GLN A 209 3.10 9.61 7.23
CA GLN A 209 2.57 10.78 7.94
C GLN A 209 1.24 10.47 8.62
N ILE A 210 0.31 9.78 7.94
CA ILE A 210 -0.95 9.34 8.55
C ILE A 210 -0.68 8.41 9.74
N ILE A 211 0.25 7.45 9.60
CA ILE A 211 0.65 6.54 10.69
C ILE A 211 1.28 7.33 11.85
N SER A 212 2.02 8.41 11.54
CA SER A 212 2.58 9.29 12.56
C SER A 212 1.47 9.95 13.41
N ALA A 213 0.42 10.47 12.78
CA ALA A 213 -0.73 11.01 13.47
C ALA A 213 -1.50 9.92 14.24
N ILE A 214 -1.68 8.74 13.65
CA ILE A 214 -2.32 7.61 14.35
C ILE A 214 -1.52 7.23 15.61
N LEU A 215 -0.20 7.15 15.53
CA LEU A 215 0.66 6.82 16.66
C LEU A 215 0.56 7.86 17.79
N ALA A 216 0.42 9.14 17.45
CA ALA A 216 0.32 10.23 18.42
C ALA A 216 -0.98 10.18 19.23
N HIS A 217 -2.10 9.79 18.61
CA HIS A 217 -3.43 9.96 19.19
C HIS A 217 -4.13 8.64 19.56
N ALA A 218 -3.81 7.52 18.90
CA ALA A 218 -4.44 6.25 19.20
C ALA A 218 -3.93 5.66 20.53
N LYS A 219 -4.79 4.95 21.24
CA LYS A 219 -4.44 4.26 22.48
C LYS A 219 -3.35 3.22 22.28
N ASN A 220 -3.52 2.36 21.29
CA ASN A 220 -2.55 1.35 20.87
C ASN A 220 -2.56 1.20 19.36
N VAL A 221 -1.39 0.99 18.79
CA VAL A 221 -1.22 0.69 17.36
C VAL A 221 -0.50 -0.65 17.22
N ARG A 222 -1.07 -1.57 16.43
CA ARG A 222 -0.49 -2.87 16.13
C ARG A 222 -0.28 -3.03 14.64
N VAL A 223 0.89 -3.45 14.24
CA VAL A 223 1.25 -3.59 12.83
C VAL A 223 1.77 -5.00 12.57
N ALA A 224 1.14 -5.70 11.62
CA ALA A 224 1.63 -7.00 11.16
C ALA A 224 2.60 -6.82 9.99
N LEU A 225 3.80 -7.37 10.10
CA LEU A 225 4.85 -7.24 9.10
C LEU A 225 5.46 -8.60 8.73
N LEU A 226 5.71 -8.79 7.45
CA LEU A 226 6.46 -9.93 6.96
C LEU A 226 7.96 -9.64 7.15
N THR A 227 8.57 -10.26 8.15
CA THR A 227 9.97 -10.03 8.50
C THR A 227 10.70 -11.33 8.84
N SER A 228 12.01 -11.30 8.77
CA SER A 228 12.87 -12.45 9.08
C SER A 228 14.07 -12.09 9.96
N GLY A 229 14.01 -10.98 10.69
CA GLY A 229 15.13 -10.51 11.49
C GLY A 229 16.34 -10.03 10.67
N GLY A 230 16.15 -9.71 9.40
CA GLY A 230 17.19 -9.13 8.52
C GLY A 230 18.00 -10.14 7.70
N GLN A 231 17.69 -11.43 7.78
CA GLN A 231 18.52 -12.47 7.16
C GLN A 231 18.17 -12.82 5.72
N TYR A 232 16.94 -12.55 5.26
CA TYR A 232 16.45 -13.06 3.97
C TYR A 232 15.93 -11.96 3.05
N ALA A 233 16.31 -12.03 1.76
CA ALA A 233 15.95 -11.05 0.75
C ALA A 233 14.42 -10.89 0.59
N ALA A 234 13.66 -11.97 0.73
CA ALA A 234 12.20 -11.96 0.63
C ALA A 234 11.51 -11.08 1.71
N CYS A 235 12.17 -10.83 2.83
CA CYS A 235 11.66 -10.02 3.93
C CYS A 235 12.33 -8.64 4.05
N GLN A 236 13.20 -8.26 3.11
CA GLN A 236 13.97 -7.02 3.19
C GLN A 236 13.06 -5.79 3.32
N THR A 237 12.04 -5.68 2.48
CA THR A 237 11.08 -4.58 2.53
C THR A 237 10.39 -4.48 3.89
N GLY A 238 9.90 -5.61 4.42
CA GLY A 238 9.28 -5.63 5.74
C GLY A 238 10.24 -5.27 6.88
N ASN A 239 11.51 -5.69 6.79
CA ASN A 239 12.54 -5.32 7.77
C ASN A 239 12.85 -3.81 7.72
N GLU A 240 12.90 -3.21 6.53
CA GLU A 240 13.07 -1.77 6.35
C GLU A 240 11.88 -0.99 6.89
N THR A 241 10.66 -1.45 6.61
CA THR A 241 9.41 -0.87 7.13
C THR A 241 9.35 -0.96 8.66
N GLU A 242 9.72 -2.09 9.25
CA GLU A 242 9.83 -2.23 10.71
C GLU A 242 10.79 -1.18 11.29
N LYS A 243 11.96 -1.01 10.68
CA LYS A 243 12.95 0.00 11.11
C LYS A 243 12.38 1.41 11.04
N GLN A 244 11.69 1.76 9.96
CA GLN A 244 11.06 3.08 9.80
C GLN A 244 9.99 3.35 10.86
N LEU A 245 9.10 2.39 11.12
CA LEU A 245 8.06 2.51 12.14
C LEU A 245 8.65 2.67 13.55
N ARG A 246 9.69 1.91 13.87
CA ARG A 246 10.40 2.05 15.15
C ARG A 246 11.07 3.41 15.31
N GLN A 247 11.70 3.92 14.25
CA GLN A 247 12.28 5.26 14.26
C GLN A 247 11.21 6.35 14.42
N LEU A 248 10.07 6.18 13.78
CA LEU A 248 8.94 7.10 13.91
C LEU A 248 8.40 7.12 15.35
N ALA A 249 8.15 5.96 15.94
CA ALA A 249 7.71 5.82 17.32
C ALA A 249 8.73 6.42 18.32
N ALA A 250 10.02 6.15 18.11
CA ALA A 250 11.08 6.69 18.97
C ALA A 250 11.16 8.22 18.92
N ARG A 251 10.95 8.85 17.75
CA ARG A 251 10.89 10.31 17.62
C ARG A 251 9.74 10.93 18.41
N GLN A 252 8.66 10.20 18.60
CA GLN A 252 7.49 10.62 19.37
C GLN A 252 7.53 10.16 20.83
N GLY A 253 8.59 9.50 21.28
CA GLY A 253 8.69 8.97 22.63
C GLY A 253 7.74 7.80 22.93
N ILE A 254 7.26 7.11 21.89
CA ILE A 254 6.30 6.01 22.00
C ILE A 254 7.03 4.70 22.21
N GLU A 255 6.63 3.97 23.25
CA GLU A 255 7.15 2.64 23.54
C GLU A 255 6.83 1.67 22.40
N THR A 256 7.82 0.90 21.98
CA THR A 256 7.70 -0.12 20.92
C THR A 256 7.97 -1.51 21.48
N VAL A 257 6.99 -2.40 21.30
CA VAL A 257 7.09 -3.81 21.65
C VAL A 257 7.17 -4.64 20.37
N ARG A 258 8.04 -5.65 20.33
CA ARG A 258 8.17 -6.59 19.23
C ARG A 258 7.68 -7.95 19.67
N ARG A 259 6.79 -8.55 18.90
CA ARG A 259 6.26 -9.89 19.13
C ARG A 259 6.51 -10.76 17.92
N SER A 260 7.30 -11.82 18.11
CA SER A 260 7.57 -12.79 17.05
C SER A 260 6.39 -13.76 16.91
N ILE A 261 5.94 -13.92 15.67
CA ILE A 261 4.88 -14.87 15.30
C ILE A 261 5.53 -16.02 14.52
N PRO A 262 5.41 -17.27 15.01
CA PRO A 262 5.96 -18.41 14.28
C PRO A 262 5.22 -18.65 12.97
N ALA A 263 5.94 -19.15 11.96
CA ALA A 263 5.32 -19.64 10.75
C ALA A 263 4.41 -20.84 11.03
N ARG A 264 3.30 -20.91 10.33
CA ARG A 264 2.45 -22.11 10.35
C ARG A 264 3.12 -23.22 9.55
N GLU A 265 2.85 -24.44 9.95
CA GLU A 265 3.23 -25.59 9.14
C GLU A 265 2.40 -25.63 7.84
N HIS A 266 3.06 -25.77 6.71
CA HIS A 266 2.36 -25.94 5.45
C HIS A 266 1.74 -27.35 5.39
N ARG A 267 0.53 -27.46 4.83
CA ARG A 267 -0.19 -28.74 4.71
C ARG A 267 0.54 -29.78 3.83
N VAL A 268 1.41 -29.30 2.95
CA VAL A 268 2.19 -30.11 2.02
C VAL A 268 3.67 -29.97 2.39
N PRO A 269 4.28 -30.97 3.05
CA PRO A 269 5.62 -30.88 3.63
C PRO A 269 6.73 -30.56 2.62
N ASP A 270 6.68 -31.10 1.40
CA ASP A 270 7.68 -30.83 0.37
C ASP A 270 7.62 -29.39 -0.16
N VAL A 271 6.43 -28.78 -0.21
CA VAL A 271 6.28 -27.35 -0.51
C VAL A 271 6.89 -26.50 0.60
N GLN A 272 6.70 -26.89 1.87
CA GLN A 272 7.31 -26.21 3.01
C GLN A 272 8.85 -26.27 2.97
N LEU A 273 9.41 -27.44 2.68
CA LEU A 273 10.86 -27.63 2.52
C LEU A 273 11.41 -26.77 1.38
N TRP A 274 10.71 -26.75 0.25
CA TRP A 274 11.10 -25.95 -0.91
C TRP A 274 11.06 -24.44 -0.61
N LEU A 275 10.00 -23.96 0.03
CA LEU A 275 9.87 -22.55 0.47
C LEU A 275 10.96 -22.18 1.44
N ASN A 276 11.27 -23.05 2.41
CA ASN A 276 12.35 -22.82 3.38
C ASN A 276 13.71 -22.72 2.69
N GLY A 277 13.99 -23.60 1.72
CA GLY A 277 15.22 -23.54 0.94
C GLY A 277 15.34 -22.28 0.08
N LEU A 278 14.24 -21.87 -0.57
CA LEU A 278 14.25 -20.74 -1.49
C LEU A 278 14.30 -19.39 -0.76
N PHE A 279 13.54 -19.24 0.31
CA PHE A 279 13.32 -17.94 0.96
C PHE A 279 14.02 -17.79 2.32
N PHE A 280 14.34 -18.88 3.01
CA PHE A 280 14.82 -18.84 4.39
C PHE A 280 16.15 -19.60 4.60
N GLY A 281 16.84 -19.97 3.50
CA GLY A 281 18.17 -20.59 3.57
C GLY A 281 18.19 -21.96 4.21
N GLY A 282 17.07 -22.68 4.24
CA GLY A 282 17.02 -24.06 4.71
C GLY A 282 17.79 -25.00 3.78
N SER A 283 18.41 -26.05 4.33
CA SER A 283 19.01 -27.12 3.55
C SER A 283 17.92 -28.00 2.95
N GLY A 284 17.96 -28.23 1.62
CA GLY A 284 17.07 -29.17 0.96
C GLY A 284 17.31 -30.61 1.44
N SER A 285 16.27 -31.43 1.44
CA SER A 285 16.34 -32.86 1.77
C SER A 285 17.13 -33.70 0.76
N GLY A 286 17.50 -33.11 -0.38
CA GLY A 286 18.07 -33.84 -1.53
C GLY A 286 17.05 -34.66 -2.36
N GLU A 287 15.80 -34.74 -1.90
CA GLU A 287 14.72 -35.39 -2.63
C GLU A 287 13.98 -34.37 -3.51
N ALA A 288 13.59 -34.77 -4.71
CA ALA A 288 12.80 -33.93 -5.60
C ALA A 288 11.37 -33.77 -5.05
N PRO A 289 10.84 -32.53 -4.94
CA PRO A 289 9.49 -32.32 -4.47
C PRO A 289 8.48 -32.92 -5.44
N GLN A 290 7.45 -33.60 -4.92
CA GLN A 290 6.39 -34.19 -5.74
C GLN A 290 5.31 -33.18 -6.15
N ASN A 291 5.10 -32.14 -5.34
CA ASN A 291 4.05 -31.15 -5.52
C ASN A 291 4.58 -29.81 -6.08
N VAL A 292 5.84 -29.74 -6.46
CA VAL A 292 6.47 -28.57 -7.09
C VAL A 292 7.11 -29.00 -8.40
N SER A 293 6.80 -28.31 -9.48
CA SER A 293 7.42 -28.54 -10.80
C SER A 293 7.96 -27.24 -11.39
N LEU A 294 9.15 -27.30 -11.95
CA LEU A 294 9.75 -26.20 -12.69
C LEU A 294 9.63 -26.48 -14.20
N VAL A 295 9.00 -25.57 -14.90
CA VAL A 295 8.78 -25.69 -16.35
C VAL A 295 9.48 -24.54 -17.08
N HIS A 296 10.34 -24.87 -18.04
CA HIS A 296 10.96 -23.90 -18.92
C HIS A 296 10.17 -23.79 -20.21
N ALA A 297 9.61 -22.63 -20.54
CA ALA A 297 8.88 -22.35 -21.76
C ALA A 297 9.75 -21.56 -22.75
N GLY A 298 9.70 -21.90 -24.04
CA GLY A 298 10.49 -21.22 -25.07
C GLY A 298 9.99 -19.81 -25.43
N SER A 299 8.79 -19.41 -24.98
CA SER A 299 8.21 -18.08 -25.16
C SER A 299 7.16 -17.79 -24.11
N GLN A 300 6.77 -16.51 -23.93
CA GLN A 300 5.65 -16.09 -23.08
C GLN A 300 4.35 -16.78 -23.48
N GLN A 301 4.07 -16.84 -24.79
CA GLN A 301 2.89 -17.52 -25.31
C GLN A 301 2.87 -19.02 -24.95
N ALA A 302 4.02 -19.70 -25.02
CA ALA A 302 4.15 -21.09 -24.61
C ALA A 302 3.92 -21.27 -23.11
N ALA A 303 4.39 -20.32 -22.27
CA ALA A 303 4.14 -20.32 -20.84
C ALA A 303 2.64 -20.17 -20.53
N CYS A 304 1.96 -19.21 -21.16
CA CYS A 304 0.51 -19.02 -21.04
C CYS A 304 -0.27 -20.25 -21.47
N ALA A 305 0.10 -20.84 -22.62
CA ALA A 305 -0.55 -22.06 -23.13
C ALA A 305 -0.34 -23.26 -22.20
N TYR A 306 0.82 -23.36 -21.54
CA TYR A 306 1.08 -24.39 -20.54
C TYR A 306 0.21 -24.18 -19.30
N ALA A 307 0.16 -22.98 -18.74
CA ALA A 307 -0.67 -22.64 -17.59
C ALA A 307 -2.16 -22.93 -17.88
N ALA A 308 -2.68 -22.49 -19.03
CA ALA A 308 -4.06 -22.71 -19.43
C ALA A 308 -4.39 -24.21 -19.56
N ARG A 309 -3.48 -25.02 -20.14
CA ARG A 309 -3.65 -26.48 -20.24
C ARG A 309 -3.64 -27.14 -18.88
N THR A 310 -2.78 -26.72 -17.97
CA THR A 310 -2.70 -27.23 -16.60
C THR A 310 -4.00 -26.97 -15.85
N VAL A 311 -4.51 -25.74 -15.90
CA VAL A 311 -5.80 -25.37 -15.29
C VAL A 311 -6.93 -26.20 -15.90
N ARG A 312 -7.01 -26.28 -17.24
CA ARG A 312 -8.04 -27.06 -17.93
C ARG A 312 -7.99 -28.56 -17.56
N SER A 313 -6.81 -29.14 -17.50
CA SER A 313 -6.63 -30.54 -17.10
C SER A 313 -7.11 -30.78 -15.68
N GLY A 314 -6.78 -29.89 -14.74
CA GLY A 314 -7.25 -29.97 -13.36
C GLY A 314 -8.77 -29.83 -13.24
N VAL A 315 -9.39 -28.94 -14.02
CA VAL A 315 -10.86 -28.79 -14.03
C VAL A 315 -11.53 -30.04 -14.60
N LEU A 316 -10.96 -30.65 -15.64
CA LEU A 316 -11.47 -31.92 -16.19
C LEU A 316 -11.32 -33.09 -15.20
N SER A 317 -10.36 -33.04 -14.28
CA SER A 317 -10.20 -34.02 -13.19
C SER A 317 -11.05 -33.72 -11.95
N GLY A 318 -11.90 -32.69 -11.97
CA GLY A 318 -12.88 -32.40 -10.91
C GLY A 318 -12.57 -31.19 -10.02
N LEU A 319 -11.45 -30.49 -10.25
CA LEU A 319 -11.17 -29.22 -9.57
C LEU A 319 -12.03 -28.10 -10.17
N ARG A 320 -12.16 -27.00 -9.44
CA ARG A 320 -12.91 -25.81 -9.91
C ARG A 320 -11.90 -24.74 -10.35
N TYR A 321 -12.27 -23.86 -11.26
CA TYR A 321 -11.42 -22.73 -11.67
C TYR A 321 -10.93 -21.88 -10.50
N ARG A 322 -11.73 -21.71 -9.45
CA ARG A 322 -11.35 -20.96 -8.24
C ARG A 322 -10.28 -21.69 -7.38
N ASP A 323 -10.01 -22.94 -7.64
CA ASP A 323 -8.98 -23.71 -6.93
C ASP A 323 -7.58 -23.49 -7.53
N PHE A 324 -7.47 -22.66 -8.60
CA PHE A 324 -6.22 -22.30 -9.26
C PHE A 324 -5.92 -20.81 -9.10
N THR A 325 -4.66 -20.49 -8.89
CA THR A 325 -4.15 -19.11 -8.90
C THR A 325 -2.98 -19.03 -9.87
N VAL A 326 -3.00 -18.06 -10.78
CA VAL A 326 -1.89 -17.74 -11.68
C VAL A 326 -1.29 -16.42 -11.26
N CYS A 327 -0.02 -16.44 -10.84
CA CYS A 327 0.72 -15.23 -10.48
C CYS A 327 1.64 -14.85 -11.64
N MET A 328 1.69 -13.56 -11.98
CA MET A 328 2.57 -13.01 -12.99
C MET A 328 3.24 -11.74 -12.48
N THR A 329 4.46 -11.47 -12.92
CA THR A 329 5.23 -10.28 -12.53
C THR A 329 4.94 -9.07 -13.41
N ASP A 330 4.46 -9.30 -14.64
CA ASP A 330 4.15 -8.26 -15.63
C ASP A 330 2.83 -8.61 -16.34
N GLU A 331 1.75 -7.98 -15.90
CA GLU A 331 0.41 -8.19 -16.47
C GLU A 331 0.36 -7.78 -17.94
N ALA A 332 1.00 -6.67 -18.30
CA ALA A 332 0.95 -6.14 -19.67
C ALA A 332 1.61 -7.10 -20.67
N ALA A 333 2.72 -7.76 -20.26
CA ALA A 333 3.42 -8.73 -21.10
C ALA A 333 2.65 -10.05 -21.29
N TYR A 334 1.81 -10.44 -20.33
CA TYR A 334 1.12 -11.75 -20.33
C TYR A 334 -0.39 -11.65 -20.62
N ARG A 335 -0.97 -10.47 -20.66
CA ARG A 335 -2.43 -10.26 -20.83
C ARG A 335 -2.96 -10.61 -22.22
N LEU A 336 -2.13 -10.49 -23.24
CA LEU A 336 -2.48 -10.70 -24.65
C LEU A 336 -1.41 -11.57 -25.32
N PRO A 337 -1.42 -12.87 -25.16
CA PRO A 337 -0.71 -13.76 -26.06
C PRO A 337 -1.55 -14.10 -27.29
#